data_aec07e3dd0bef1d5ac2e453140b957c8
#
_entry.id   aec07e3dd0bef1d5ac2e453140b957c8
#
_cell.length_a   1.000
_cell.length_b   1.000
_cell.length_c   1.000
_cell.angle_alpha   90.00
_cell.angle_beta   90.00
_cell.angle_gamma   90.00
#
_symmetry.space_group_name_H-M   'P 1'
#
loop_
_entity.id
_entity.type
_entity.pdbx_description
1 polymer ?
#
loop_
_entity_poly.entity_id
_entity_poly.type
_entity_poly.pdbx_seq_one_letter_code
_entity_poly.pdbx_strand_id
1 'polypeptide(L)'
;MMKIELLSNTKNKDISISNDVFSKEFNESLIHQAVVSFMASSRQGSAKQKNRSEVRGGGKKPYRQKGTGRARAGTIRSPLWRGGGVTFASRPRDFSKKINKKMYRAAIKSIFSELVRQNRLVAIEKPTXX
;
A
#
# COMPACT_ATOMS: atom_id res chain seq x y z
N MET A 1 -8.33 -9.47 34.71
CA MET A 1 -7.29 -9.63 33.72
C MET A 1 -7.45 -10.93 32.95
N MET A 2 -7.12 -10.92 31.71
CA MET A 2 -7.16 -12.12 30.89
C MET A 2 -5.86 -12.91 31.01
N LYS A 3 -5.91 -14.15 30.61
CA LYS A 3 -4.71 -15.00 30.64
C LYS A 3 -4.56 -15.70 29.30
N ILE A 4 -3.32 -15.86 28.88
CA ILE A 4 -2.98 -16.67 27.71
C ILE A 4 -1.89 -17.65 28.09
N GLU A 5 -1.79 -18.71 27.30
CA GLU A 5 -0.81 -19.75 27.57
C GLU A 5 0.60 -19.27 27.24
N LEU A 6 1.52 -19.55 28.17
CA LEU A 6 2.94 -19.29 27.95
C LEU A 6 3.62 -20.61 27.62
N LEU A 7 4.14 -20.75 26.43
CA LEU A 7 4.86 -21.94 26.02
C LEU A 7 6.31 -21.84 26.43
N SER A 8 6.81 -22.86 27.09
CA SER A 8 8.19 -22.88 27.52
C SER A 8 8.76 -24.28 27.37
N ASN A 9 10.09 -24.38 27.45
CA ASN A 9 10.75 -25.68 27.31
C ASN A 9 10.53 -26.61 28.49
N THR A 10 10.21 -26.06 29.65
CA THR A 10 10.07 -26.86 30.84
C THR A 10 8.64 -27.21 31.17
N LYS A 11 7.74 -26.25 31.06
CA LYS A 11 6.32 -26.51 31.27
C LYS A 11 5.50 -25.31 30.75
N ASN A 12 4.29 -25.58 30.38
CA ASN A 12 3.37 -24.54 29.95
C ASN A 12 2.66 -23.96 31.17
N LYS A 13 2.48 -22.63 31.14
CA LYS A 13 1.72 -21.96 32.18
C LYS A 13 1.04 -20.73 31.60
N ASP A 14 0.03 -20.26 32.31
CA ASP A 14 -0.69 -19.05 31.88
C ASP A 14 0.01 -17.81 32.38
N ILE A 15 -0.08 -16.74 31.57
CA ILE A 15 0.35 -15.42 32.01
C ILE A 15 -0.81 -14.46 31.92
N SER A 16 -0.80 -13.47 32.80
CA SER A 16 -1.84 -12.43 32.82
C SER A 16 -1.55 -11.40 31.75
N ILE A 17 -2.59 -10.95 31.07
CA ILE A 17 -2.49 -9.89 30.08
C ILE A 17 -3.56 -8.86 30.35
N SER A 18 -3.32 -7.64 29.88
CA SER A 18 -4.15 -6.48 30.16
C SER A 18 -5.48 -6.52 29.42
N ASN A 19 -6.56 -6.31 30.11
CA ASN A 19 -7.87 -6.15 29.47
C ASN A 19 -7.91 -4.92 28.57
N ASP A 20 -7.15 -3.90 28.92
CA ASP A 20 -7.14 -2.67 28.14
C ASP A 20 -6.60 -2.87 26.73
N VAL A 21 -5.78 -3.89 26.53
CA VAL A 21 -5.20 -4.18 25.22
C VAL A 21 -5.86 -5.38 24.55
N PHE A 22 -6.21 -6.41 25.34
CA PHE A 22 -6.56 -7.71 24.77
C PHE A 22 -8.02 -8.09 24.94
N SER A 23 -8.84 -7.15 25.40
CA SER A 23 -10.26 -7.43 25.63
C SER A 23 -11.18 -6.41 24.94
N LYS A 24 -10.70 -5.82 23.84
CA LYS A 24 -11.48 -4.83 23.10
C LYS A 24 -12.44 -5.50 22.14
N GLU A 25 -13.51 -4.80 21.80
CA GLU A 25 -14.46 -5.27 20.81
C GLU A 25 -13.82 -5.31 19.42
N PHE A 26 -14.33 -6.21 18.59
CA PHE A 26 -13.87 -6.28 17.21
C PHE A 26 -14.45 -5.11 16.41
N ASN A 27 -13.59 -4.22 15.97
CA ASN A 27 -13.98 -3.06 15.18
C ASN A 27 -13.52 -3.25 13.76
N GLU A 28 -14.38 -3.86 12.96
CA GLU A 28 -14.02 -4.26 11.60
C GLU A 28 -13.64 -3.06 10.74
N SER A 29 -14.41 -1.98 10.83
CA SER A 29 -14.14 -0.83 9.96
C SER A 29 -12.82 -0.17 10.30
N LEU A 30 -12.47 -0.11 11.56
CA LEU A 30 -11.20 0.48 11.99
C LEU A 30 -10.03 -0.39 11.56
N ILE A 31 -10.18 -1.70 11.70
CA ILE A 31 -9.14 -2.64 11.26
C ILE A 31 -8.96 -2.55 9.74
N HIS A 32 -10.07 -2.48 9.02
CA HIS A 32 -10.00 -2.34 7.56
C HIS A 32 -9.23 -1.08 7.16
N GLN A 33 -9.50 0.02 7.84
CA GLN A 33 -8.82 1.28 7.55
C GLN A 33 -7.33 1.16 7.80
N ALA A 34 -6.94 0.49 8.89
CA ALA A 34 -5.53 0.28 9.19
C ALA A 34 -4.85 -0.60 8.14
N VAL A 35 -5.53 -1.65 7.69
CA VAL A 35 -4.99 -2.54 6.67
C VAL A 35 -4.82 -1.81 5.34
N VAL A 36 -5.83 -1.00 4.95
CA VAL A 36 -5.75 -0.24 3.72
C VAL A 36 -4.58 0.74 3.77
N SER A 37 -4.40 1.39 4.91
CA SER A 37 -3.29 2.34 5.09
C SER A 37 -1.94 1.63 4.95
N PHE A 38 -1.81 0.45 5.56
CA PHE A 38 -0.58 -0.32 5.48
C PHE A 38 -0.28 -0.76 4.04
N MET A 39 -1.29 -1.28 3.35
CA MET A 39 -1.10 -1.76 1.98
C MET A 39 -0.78 -0.62 1.03
N ALA A 40 -1.41 0.54 1.23
CA ALA A 40 -1.13 1.71 0.40
C ALA A 40 0.30 2.19 0.61
N SER A 41 0.79 2.18 1.86
CA SER A 41 2.14 2.62 2.17
C SER A 41 3.20 1.71 1.54
N SER A 42 2.87 0.45 1.33
CA SER A 42 3.82 -0.50 0.77
C SER A 42 3.88 -0.48 -0.75
N ARG A 43 2.98 0.26 -1.43
CA ARG A 43 3.02 0.38 -2.88
C ARG A 43 4.15 1.28 -3.31
N GLN A 44 4.91 0.85 -4.30
CA GLN A 44 6.09 1.59 -4.72
C GLN A 44 5.78 2.83 -5.55
N GLY A 45 4.77 2.80 -6.38
CA GLY A 45 4.32 3.97 -7.13
C GLY A 45 5.35 4.55 -8.08
N SER A 46 6.22 3.71 -8.64
CA SER A 46 7.31 4.18 -9.49
C SER A 46 6.98 4.13 -10.98
N ALA A 47 5.79 3.69 -11.35
CA ALA A 47 5.42 3.57 -12.75
C ALA A 47 5.45 4.93 -13.44
N LYS A 48 5.99 4.95 -14.66
CA LYS A 48 6.12 6.16 -15.44
C LYS A 48 6.02 5.85 -16.92
N GLN A 49 5.29 6.67 -17.64
CA GLN A 49 5.19 6.61 -19.08
C GLN A 49 5.60 7.97 -19.66
N LYS A 50 6.14 7.95 -20.87
CA LYS A 50 6.57 9.20 -21.49
C LYS A 50 5.40 9.91 -22.14
N ASN A 51 5.23 11.19 -21.81
CA ASN A 51 4.29 12.03 -22.56
C ASN A 51 5.00 12.56 -23.81
N ARG A 52 4.29 13.33 -24.62
CA ARG A 52 4.83 13.72 -25.93
C ARG A 52 6.07 14.60 -25.83
N SER A 53 6.25 15.32 -24.73
CA SER A 53 7.44 16.17 -24.60
C SER A 53 8.69 15.35 -24.16
N GLU A 54 8.48 14.13 -23.66
CA GLU A 54 9.58 13.28 -23.18
C GLU A 54 10.00 12.24 -24.20
N VAL A 55 9.22 12.04 -25.25
CA VAL A 55 9.58 11.08 -26.29
C VAL A 55 10.67 11.68 -27.17
N ARG A 56 11.66 10.84 -27.50
CA ARG A 56 12.77 11.30 -28.36
C ARG A 56 12.27 11.65 -29.74
N GLY A 57 12.78 12.75 -30.28
CA GLY A 57 12.43 13.20 -31.61
C GLY A 57 11.55 14.43 -31.59
N GLY A 58 10.99 14.76 -32.69
CA GLY A 58 10.12 15.92 -32.80
C GLY A 58 10.90 17.21 -32.90
N GLY A 59 10.26 18.29 -32.46
CA GLY A 59 10.84 19.63 -32.58
C GLY A 59 10.76 20.18 -33.99
N LYS A 60 10.21 19.40 -34.91
CA LYS A 60 10.09 19.80 -36.30
C LYS A 60 8.78 19.26 -36.84
N LYS A 61 8.06 20.09 -37.56
CA LYS A 61 6.82 19.67 -38.19
C LYS A 61 7.15 18.62 -39.27
N PRO A 62 6.49 17.43 -39.24
CA PRO A 62 6.90 16.36 -40.15
C PRO A 62 6.66 16.67 -41.64
N TYR A 63 5.66 17.51 -41.94
CA TYR A 63 5.40 17.94 -43.31
C TYR A 63 4.61 19.21 -43.26
N ARG A 64 4.52 19.89 -44.42
CA ARG A 64 3.83 21.18 -44.48
C ARG A 64 2.36 21.04 -44.17
N GLN A 65 1.75 22.15 -43.79
CA GLN A 65 0.37 22.19 -43.33
C GLN A 65 -0.62 21.78 -44.44
N LYS A 66 -0.32 22.18 -45.68
CA LYS A 66 -1.21 21.89 -46.80
C LYS A 66 -0.44 21.33 -47.98
N GLY A 67 -1.16 20.65 -48.89
CA GLY A 67 -0.61 20.22 -50.15
C GLY A 67 0.00 18.82 -50.15
N THR A 68 -0.03 18.10 -49.02
CA THR A 68 0.54 16.73 -48.97
C THR A 68 -0.53 15.66 -49.04
N GLY A 69 -1.80 16.02 -48.91
CA GLY A 69 -2.89 15.05 -48.88
C GLY A 69 -2.95 14.26 -47.58
N ARG A 70 -2.21 14.67 -46.58
CA ARG A 70 -2.18 14.00 -45.27
C ARG A 70 -2.82 14.86 -44.21
N ALA A 71 -3.28 14.18 -43.15
CA ALA A 71 -3.79 14.91 -41.98
C ALA A 71 -2.70 15.81 -41.40
N ARG A 72 -3.10 16.96 -40.92
CA ARG A 72 -2.16 17.92 -40.34
C ARG A 72 -1.52 17.36 -39.11
N ALA A 73 -0.23 17.63 -38.91
CA ALA A 73 0.50 17.17 -37.75
C ALA A 73 1.59 18.16 -37.38
N GLY A 74 1.72 18.43 -36.07
CA GLY A 74 2.74 19.34 -35.56
C GLY A 74 4.02 18.66 -35.13
N THR A 75 3.94 17.41 -34.72
CA THR A 75 5.12 16.67 -34.27
C THR A 75 4.86 15.18 -34.34
N ILE A 76 5.94 14.43 -34.59
CA ILE A 76 5.86 12.97 -34.60
C ILE A 76 5.72 12.39 -33.19
N ARG A 77 5.90 13.21 -32.16
CA ARG A 77 5.72 12.78 -30.77
C ARG A 77 4.27 12.84 -30.30
N SER A 78 3.37 13.33 -31.15
CA SER A 78 1.96 13.41 -30.80
C SER A 78 1.40 12.05 -30.40
N PRO A 79 0.47 12.00 -29.42
CA PRO A 79 -0.15 10.71 -29.03
C PRO A 79 -0.84 9.98 -30.18
N LEU A 80 -1.22 10.71 -31.25
CA LEU A 80 -1.86 10.09 -32.41
C LEU A 80 -0.89 9.31 -33.28
N TRP A 81 0.41 9.49 -33.08
CA TRP A 81 1.42 8.82 -33.87
C TRP A 81 1.95 7.59 -33.18
N ARG A 82 2.23 6.56 -33.96
CA ARG A 82 2.89 5.36 -33.47
C ARG A 82 4.28 5.77 -32.94
N GLY A 83 4.58 5.32 -31.72
CA GLY A 83 5.81 5.72 -31.08
C GLY A 83 5.77 7.09 -30.43
N GLY A 84 4.61 7.78 -30.51
CA GLY A 84 4.46 9.07 -29.82
C GLY A 84 4.23 8.92 -28.34
N GLY A 85 4.04 10.05 -27.67
CA GLY A 85 3.84 10.06 -26.23
C GLY A 85 2.45 9.60 -25.83
N VAL A 86 2.30 9.26 -24.54
CA VAL A 86 1.02 8.89 -23.96
C VAL A 86 0.30 10.16 -23.49
N THR A 87 -1.00 10.27 -23.83
CA THR A 87 -1.75 11.49 -23.50
C THR A 87 -1.84 11.73 -22.00
N PHE A 88 -2.20 10.70 -21.22
CA PHE A 88 -2.29 10.79 -19.77
C PHE A 88 -1.24 9.87 -19.17
N ALA A 89 0.03 10.28 -19.30
CA ALA A 89 1.17 9.45 -18.89
C ALA A 89 1.16 9.24 -17.38
N SER A 90 1.42 8.00 -16.97
CA SER A 90 1.57 7.68 -15.54
C SER A 90 2.86 8.28 -14.99
N ARG A 91 2.80 8.76 -13.77
CA ARG A 91 3.96 9.35 -13.09
C ARG A 91 4.18 8.65 -11.76
N PRO A 92 5.41 8.60 -11.28
CA PRO A 92 5.65 8.11 -9.92
C PRO A 92 4.83 8.92 -8.94
N ARG A 93 4.23 8.24 -7.98
CA ARG A 93 3.42 8.91 -6.98
C ARG A 93 3.44 8.14 -5.67
N ASP A 94 3.04 8.84 -4.61
CA ASP A 94 2.96 8.28 -3.28
C ASP A 94 1.55 7.79 -3.04
N PHE A 95 1.40 6.48 -2.83
CA PHE A 95 0.09 5.89 -2.58
C PHE A 95 -0.27 5.82 -1.10
N SER A 96 0.62 6.26 -0.22
CA SER A 96 0.37 6.11 1.21
C SER A 96 -0.87 6.87 1.66
N LYS A 97 -1.56 6.31 2.64
CA LYS A 97 -2.72 6.93 3.26
C LYS A 97 -2.46 7.06 4.75
N LYS A 98 -2.69 8.27 5.27
CA LYS A 98 -2.41 8.54 6.66
C LYS A 98 -3.51 7.96 7.56
N ILE A 99 -3.12 7.46 8.72
CA ILE A 99 -4.05 7.08 9.77
C ILE A 99 -3.55 7.68 11.08
N ASN A 100 -4.46 8.20 11.90
CA ASN A 100 -4.09 8.80 13.17
C ASN A 100 -3.48 7.78 14.10
N LYS A 101 -2.53 8.22 14.94
CA LYS A 101 -1.88 7.30 15.88
C LYS A 101 -2.87 6.64 16.82
N LYS A 102 -3.85 7.39 17.31
CA LYS A 102 -4.86 6.81 18.20
C LYS A 102 -5.69 5.74 17.49
N MET A 103 -6.04 6.00 16.23
CA MET A 103 -6.78 5.02 15.44
C MET A 103 -5.94 3.77 15.19
N TYR A 104 -4.66 3.95 14.88
CA TYR A 104 -3.77 2.83 14.66
C TYR A 104 -3.65 1.96 15.90
N ARG A 105 -3.45 2.60 17.06
CA ARG A 105 -3.33 1.86 18.32
C ARG A 105 -4.62 1.13 18.65
N ALA A 106 -5.75 1.77 18.43
CA ALA A 106 -7.05 1.13 18.68
C ALA A 106 -7.25 -0.06 17.73
N ALA A 107 -6.82 0.06 16.48
CA ALA A 107 -6.92 -1.04 15.53
C ALA A 107 -6.06 -2.21 15.97
N ILE A 108 -4.84 -1.95 16.40
CA ILE A 108 -3.94 -3.00 16.89
C ILE A 108 -4.54 -3.71 18.11
N LYS A 109 -5.09 -2.93 19.04
CA LYS A 109 -5.72 -3.54 20.23
C LYS A 109 -6.90 -4.42 19.82
N SER A 110 -7.70 -3.97 18.88
CA SER A 110 -8.83 -4.75 18.39
C SER A 110 -8.37 -6.04 17.72
N ILE A 111 -7.30 -5.98 16.93
CA ILE A 111 -6.74 -7.17 16.27
C ILE A 111 -6.24 -8.17 17.31
N PHE A 112 -5.44 -7.72 18.26
CA PHE A 112 -4.92 -8.62 19.29
C PHE A 112 -6.04 -9.23 20.11
N SER A 113 -7.06 -8.43 20.42
CA SER A 113 -8.20 -8.96 21.18
C SER A 113 -8.91 -10.08 20.43
N GLU A 114 -9.08 -9.91 19.12
CA GLU A 114 -9.73 -10.94 18.32
C GLU A 114 -8.87 -12.19 18.22
N LEU A 115 -7.55 -12.01 18.11
CA LEU A 115 -6.65 -13.18 18.08
C LEU A 115 -6.73 -13.98 19.38
N VAL A 116 -6.88 -13.28 20.52
CA VAL A 116 -7.04 -13.96 21.79
C VAL A 116 -8.36 -14.72 21.81
N ARG A 117 -9.44 -14.09 21.35
CA ARG A 117 -10.75 -14.76 21.33
C ARG A 117 -10.76 -16.00 20.44
N GLN A 118 -9.95 -16.01 19.39
CA GLN A 118 -9.85 -17.13 18.47
C GLN A 118 -8.80 -18.14 18.89
N ASN A 119 -8.16 -17.93 20.03
CA ASN A 119 -7.07 -18.80 20.51
C ASN A 119 -5.92 -18.91 19.50
N ARG A 120 -5.63 -17.80 18.83
CA ARG A 120 -4.56 -17.74 17.83
C ARG A 120 -3.34 -16.96 18.33
N LEU A 121 -3.35 -16.56 19.59
CA LEU A 121 -2.25 -15.80 20.18
C LEU A 121 -1.66 -16.61 21.33
N VAL A 122 -0.36 -16.84 21.30
CA VAL A 122 0.34 -17.51 22.39
C VAL A 122 1.55 -16.67 22.80
N ALA A 123 1.96 -16.84 24.03
CA ALA A 123 3.18 -16.21 24.51
C ALA A 123 4.28 -17.27 24.57
N ILE A 124 5.51 -16.84 24.30
CA ILE A 124 6.66 -17.73 24.40
C ILE A 124 7.75 -17.06 25.23
N GLU A 125 8.57 -17.88 25.87
CA GLU A 125 9.78 -17.36 26.48
C GLU A 125 10.75 -16.92 25.38
N LYS A 126 11.75 -16.15 25.75
CA LYS A 126 12.74 -15.67 24.79
C LYS A 126 13.19 -16.83 23.88
N PRO A 127 12.99 -16.75 22.57
CA PRO A 127 13.40 -17.84 21.69
C PRO A 127 14.90 -17.92 21.60
N THR A 128 15.45 -19.21 21.43
CA THR A 128 16.87 -19.39 21.25
C THR A 128 17.19 -19.67 19.80
N UNK A 129 18.14 -19.28 19.54
CA UNK A 129 18.48 -19.39 18.19
C UNK A 129 19.04 -20.70 17.97
N UNK A 130 18.73 -21.11 17.72
CA UNK A 130 19.25 -22.37 17.60
C UNK A 130 19.24 -22.65 16.52
#